data_df3130d00f0c517ff755b09f4ed2fdbe
#
_entry.id   df3130d00f0c517ff755b09f4ed2fdbe
#
_cell.length_a   1.000
_cell.length_b   1.000
_cell.length_c   1.000
_cell.angle_alpha   90.00
_cell.angle_beta   90.00
_cell.angle_gamma   90.00
#
_symmetry.space_group_name_H-M   'P 1'
#
loop_
_entity.id
_entity.type
_entity.pdbx_description
1 polymer ?
#
loop_
_entity_poly.entity_id
_entity_poly.type
_entity_poly.pdbx_seq_one_letter_code
_entity_poly.pdbx_strand_id
1 'polypeptide(L)'
;MSRFRHVLWLMLFLAQTAWANWQEAVPGARLMGAGEFRMFGFHIYNARLWSATQSLGGDQPFALELIYQRTISRDDLVEASVNELKRLGGAAVSAQRLAAWQTQMQQAFVDVQAGMRITGVYLPGRGARFYVGQRMQHEINDPQFARAFFDIWLDPRTRNPTLREQLLGVAMP
;
A
#
# COMPACT_ATOMS: atom_id res chain seq x y z
N MET A 1 -33.39 -57.95 18.85
CA MET A 1 -33.87 -56.62 18.49
C MET A 1 -32.75 -55.63 18.71
N SER A 2 -31.97 -55.41 17.71
CA SER A 2 -30.77 -54.53 17.75
C SER A 2 -31.13 -53.11 17.31
N ARG A 3 -31.01 -52.14 18.17
CA ARG A 3 -31.22 -50.74 17.85
C ARG A 3 -29.86 -50.13 17.45
N PHE A 4 -29.63 -49.97 16.16
CA PHE A 4 -28.50 -49.20 15.62
C PHE A 4 -28.75 -47.69 15.88
N ARG A 5 -27.95 -47.08 16.75
CA ARG A 5 -27.90 -45.65 16.96
C ARG A 5 -26.88 -45.07 15.97
N HIS A 6 -27.35 -44.46 14.90
CA HIS A 6 -26.51 -43.68 14.00
C HIS A 6 -26.15 -42.38 14.69
N VAL A 7 -24.89 -42.27 15.13
CA VAL A 7 -24.30 -41.00 15.60
C VAL A 7 -23.83 -40.25 14.36
N LEU A 8 -24.62 -39.25 13.96
CA LEU A 8 -24.31 -38.34 12.87
C LEU A 8 -23.24 -37.35 13.39
N TRP A 9 -21.98 -37.54 13.01
CA TRP A 9 -20.92 -36.57 13.25
C TRP A 9 -21.10 -35.39 12.29
N LEU A 10 -21.64 -34.28 12.81
CA LEU A 10 -21.71 -33.01 12.13
C LEU A 10 -20.31 -32.38 12.18
N MET A 11 -19.52 -32.56 11.11
CA MET A 11 -18.28 -31.80 10.95
C MET A 11 -18.63 -30.34 10.66
N LEU A 12 -18.53 -29.50 11.69
CA LEU A 12 -18.54 -28.06 11.53
C LEU A 12 -17.23 -27.65 10.82
N PHE A 13 -17.29 -27.43 9.52
CA PHE A 13 -16.26 -26.72 8.79
C PHE A 13 -16.31 -25.26 9.26
N LEU A 14 -15.48 -24.91 10.23
CA LEU A 14 -15.13 -23.52 10.50
C LEU A 14 -14.37 -23.02 9.26
N ALA A 15 -15.08 -22.32 8.37
CA ALA A 15 -14.46 -21.51 7.35
C ALA A 15 -13.64 -20.43 8.08
N GLN A 16 -12.35 -20.70 8.28
CA GLN A 16 -11.40 -19.68 8.66
C GLN A 16 -11.34 -18.71 7.48
N THR A 17 -11.95 -17.55 7.63
CA THR A 17 -11.69 -16.43 6.75
C THR A 17 -10.21 -16.11 6.91
N ALA A 18 -9.40 -16.62 6.00
CA ALA A 18 -8.01 -16.24 5.88
C ALA A 18 -8.01 -14.73 5.56
N TRP A 19 -7.73 -13.93 6.57
CA TRP A 19 -7.47 -12.52 6.39
C TRP A 19 -6.15 -12.44 5.64
N ALA A 20 -6.22 -12.16 4.35
CA ALA A 20 -5.02 -12.00 3.53
C ALA A 20 -4.24 -10.79 4.05
N ASN A 21 -3.27 -11.06 4.92
CA ASN A 21 -2.38 -10.08 5.48
C ASN A 21 -1.37 -9.64 4.42
N TRP A 22 -1.00 -8.35 4.37
CA TRP A 22 -0.02 -7.85 3.41
C TRP A 22 1.35 -8.54 3.52
N GLN A 23 1.73 -9.03 4.71
CA GLN A 23 2.99 -9.75 4.91
C GLN A 23 3.08 -11.04 4.08
N GLU A 24 1.95 -11.67 3.78
CA GLU A 24 1.92 -12.85 2.88
C GLU A 24 2.31 -12.48 1.45
N ALA A 25 2.03 -11.24 1.03
CA ALA A 25 2.40 -10.75 -0.29
C ALA A 25 3.88 -10.31 -0.38
N VAL A 26 4.55 -10.10 0.77
CA VAL A 26 5.98 -9.77 0.86
C VAL A 26 6.65 -10.73 1.86
N PRO A 27 6.84 -12.00 1.50
CA PRO A 27 7.43 -13.00 2.39
C PRO A 27 8.82 -12.58 2.87
N GLY A 28 9.08 -12.70 4.17
CA GLY A 28 10.37 -12.32 4.75
C GLY A 28 10.60 -10.81 4.88
N ALA A 29 9.56 -9.99 4.71
CA ALA A 29 9.65 -8.55 4.83
C ALA A 29 10.24 -8.12 6.19
N ARG A 30 11.20 -7.22 6.13
CA ARG A 30 11.79 -6.53 7.28
C ARG A 30 11.67 -5.03 7.06
N LEU A 31 11.63 -4.28 8.15
CA LEU A 31 11.63 -2.82 8.07
C LEU A 31 12.94 -2.35 7.42
N MET A 32 12.84 -1.73 6.26
CA MET A 32 13.98 -1.13 5.57
C MET A 32 14.26 0.27 6.10
N GLY A 33 13.21 1.07 6.29
CA GLY A 33 13.31 2.42 6.82
C GLY A 33 11.95 2.99 7.18
N ALA A 34 11.99 4.09 7.94
CA ALA A 34 10.80 4.78 8.40
C ALA A 34 11.06 6.28 8.52
N GLY A 35 10.03 7.08 8.32
CA GLY A 35 10.10 8.53 8.47
C GLY A 35 8.72 9.16 8.62
N GLU A 36 8.71 10.47 8.85
CA GLU A 36 7.49 11.26 9.00
C GLU A 36 7.24 12.12 7.76
N PHE A 37 5.98 12.20 7.36
CA PHE A 37 5.55 13.23 6.42
C PHE A 37 4.88 14.37 7.15
N ARG A 38 5.40 15.56 6.94
CA ARG A 38 4.84 16.82 7.46
C ARG A 38 4.51 17.75 6.32
N MET A 39 3.40 18.47 6.45
CA MET A 39 2.99 19.50 5.51
C MET A 39 2.54 20.73 6.27
N PHE A 40 3.14 21.89 5.97
CA PHE A 40 2.90 23.16 6.68
C PHE A 40 3.04 23.02 8.21
N GLY A 41 4.02 22.23 8.68
CA GLY A 41 4.24 21.97 10.11
C GLY A 41 3.34 20.90 10.72
N PHE A 42 2.29 20.45 10.03
CA PHE A 42 1.40 19.41 10.51
C PHE A 42 1.93 18.02 10.20
N HIS A 43 1.92 17.15 11.19
CA HIS A 43 2.22 15.74 11.04
C HIS A 43 1.05 15.04 10.36
N ILE A 44 1.26 14.51 9.14
CA ILE A 44 0.23 13.92 8.32
C ILE A 44 0.20 12.40 8.51
N TYR A 45 1.37 11.75 8.37
CA TYR A 45 1.52 10.30 8.61
C TYR A 45 2.97 9.94 8.94
N ASN A 46 3.12 8.76 9.54
CA ASN A 46 4.37 8.02 9.58
C ASN A 46 4.39 7.03 8.43
N ALA A 47 5.49 6.98 7.69
CA ALA A 47 5.69 6.04 6.61
C ALA A 47 6.73 4.99 7.00
N ARG A 48 6.50 3.73 6.60
CA ARG A 48 7.40 2.59 6.82
C ARG A 48 7.54 1.79 5.54
N LEU A 49 8.76 1.53 5.13
CA LEU A 49 9.07 0.71 3.97
C LEU A 49 9.54 -0.66 4.42
N TRP A 50 8.92 -1.71 3.88
CA TRP A 50 9.18 -3.10 4.21
C TRP A 50 9.62 -3.85 2.98
N SER A 51 10.73 -4.59 3.06
CA SER A 51 11.26 -5.41 1.97
C SER A 51 11.97 -6.64 2.51
N ALA A 52 12.02 -7.71 1.72
CA ALA A 52 12.84 -8.89 2.03
C ALA A 52 14.33 -8.65 1.73
N THR A 53 14.65 -7.62 0.96
CA THR A 53 16.00 -7.25 0.53
C THR A 53 16.42 -5.91 1.09
N GLN A 54 17.74 -5.67 1.20
CA GLN A 54 18.29 -4.41 1.70
C GLN A 54 18.27 -3.27 0.66
N SER A 55 17.98 -3.59 -0.58
CA SER A 55 17.82 -2.61 -1.66
C SER A 55 16.59 -2.94 -2.48
N LEU A 56 15.88 -1.92 -2.90
CA LEU A 56 14.73 -2.11 -3.80
C LEU A 56 15.26 -2.43 -5.21
N GLY A 57 15.18 -3.70 -5.59
CA GLY A 57 15.36 -4.14 -6.97
C GLY A 57 14.01 -4.19 -7.69
N GLY A 58 14.01 -3.96 -9.02
CA GLY A 58 12.77 -3.90 -9.81
C GLY A 58 11.90 -5.16 -9.80
N ASP A 59 12.47 -6.30 -9.39
CA ASP A 59 11.82 -7.62 -9.46
C ASP A 59 11.42 -8.18 -8.09
N GLN A 60 11.50 -7.37 -7.03
CA GLN A 60 11.14 -7.80 -5.68
C GLN A 60 9.92 -7.04 -5.17
N PRO A 61 8.95 -7.74 -4.53
CA PRO A 61 7.84 -7.08 -3.89
C PRO A 61 8.32 -6.30 -2.65
N PHE A 62 7.66 -5.20 -2.37
CA PHE A 62 7.83 -4.44 -1.15
C PHE A 62 6.49 -3.86 -0.69
N ALA A 63 6.42 -3.42 0.56
CA ALA A 63 5.26 -2.76 1.11
C ALA A 63 5.60 -1.39 1.67
N LEU A 64 4.75 -0.42 1.39
CA LEU A 64 4.77 0.92 1.99
C LEU A 64 3.55 1.08 2.89
N GLU A 65 3.78 1.18 4.18
CA GLU A 65 2.75 1.36 5.20
C GLU A 65 2.69 2.83 5.61
N LEU A 66 1.51 3.45 5.55
CA LEU A 66 1.24 4.79 6.03
C LEU A 66 0.35 4.71 7.26
N ILE A 67 0.81 5.30 8.38
CA ILE A 67 0.06 5.39 9.63
C ILE A 67 -0.37 6.84 9.79
N TYR A 68 -1.63 7.11 9.53
CA TYR A 68 -2.17 8.47 9.51
C TYR A 68 -2.24 9.07 10.90
N GLN A 69 -2.01 10.38 10.99
CA GLN A 69 -2.07 11.15 12.22
C GLN A 69 -3.24 12.15 12.22
N ARG A 70 -3.99 12.20 11.13
CA ARG A 70 -5.09 13.15 10.91
C ARG A 70 -6.23 12.47 10.15
N THR A 71 -7.41 13.08 10.24
CA THR A 71 -8.54 12.75 9.36
C THR A 71 -8.31 13.38 8.00
N ILE A 72 -8.38 12.56 6.94
CA ILE A 72 -8.27 12.98 5.54
C ILE A 72 -9.31 12.18 4.76
N SER A 73 -10.05 12.86 3.89
CA SER A 73 -11.03 12.18 3.05
C SER A 73 -10.35 11.33 1.97
N ARG A 74 -11.04 10.29 1.53
CA ARG A 74 -10.60 9.49 0.36
C ARG A 74 -10.36 10.39 -0.85
N ASP A 75 -11.24 11.33 -1.09
CA ASP A 75 -11.16 12.20 -2.26
C ASP A 75 -9.91 13.08 -2.22
N ASP A 76 -9.55 13.63 -1.06
CA ASP A 76 -8.30 14.38 -0.87
C ASP A 76 -7.06 13.51 -1.06
N LEU A 77 -7.10 12.26 -0.58
CA LEU A 77 -5.99 11.30 -0.80
C LEU A 77 -5.82 10.98 -2.29
N VAL A 78 -6.91 10.76 -3.01
CA VAL A 78 -6.90 10.50 -4.45
C VAL A 78 -6.40 11.72 -5.21
N GLU A 79 -6.91 12.92 -4.91
CA GLU A 79 -6.50 14.16 -5.57
C GLU A 79 -5.00 14.42 -5.38
N ALA A 80 -4.50 14.30 -4.15
CA ALA A 80 -3.07 14.46 -3.86
C ALA A 80 -2.22 13.46 -4.67
N SER A 81 -2.66 12.19 -4.75
CA SER A 81 -1.97 11.16 -5.52
C SER A 81 -1.97 11.46 -7.02
N VAL A 82 -3.12 11.85 -7.59
CA VAL A 82 -3.24 12.23 -9.02
C VAL A 82 -2.31 13.40 -9.36
N ASN A 83 -2.25 14.41 -8.49
CA ASN A 83 -1.38 15.56 -8.69
C ASN A 83 0.11 15.17 -8.72
N GLU A 84 0.54 14.24 -7.86
CA GLU A 84 1.91 13.74 -7.86
C GLU A 84 2.20 12.83 -9.07
N LEU A 85 1.27 11.94 -9.42
CA LEU A 85 1.39 11.11 -10.62
C LEU A 85 1.53 11.95 -11.90
N LYS A 86 0.74 13.02 -12.01
CA LYS A 86 0.83 13.97 -13.13
C LYS A 86 2.18 14.71 -13.11
N ARG A 87 2.62 15.16 -11.97
CA ARG A 87 3.88 15.90 -11.83
C ARG A 87 5.10 15.04 -12.21
N LEU A 88 5.17 13.80 -11.67
CA LEU A 88 6.30 12.90 -11.91
C LEU A 88 6.26 12.31 -13.32
N GLY A 89 5.08 11.94 -13.81
CA GLY A 89 4.90 11.32 -15.11
C GLY A 89 5.04 12.29 -16.29
N GLY A 90 4.74 13.57 -16.08
CA GLY A 90 4.82 14.59 -17.14
C GLY A 90 4.06 14.17 -18.40
N ALA A 91 4.66 14.38 -19.56
CA ALA A 91 4.06 14.03 -20.85
C ALA A 91 3.95 12.51 -21.12
N ALA A 92 4.65 11.67 -20.35
CA ALA A 92 4.60 10.22 -20.50
C ALA A 92 3.28 9.60 -20.00
N VAL A 93 2.51 10.32 -19.19
CA VAL A 93 1.23 9.86 -18.63
C VAL A 93 0.09 10.68 -19.22
N SER A 94 -0.72 10.05 -20.09
CA SER A 94 -1.85 10.72 -20.74
C SER A 94 -2.96 11.06 -19.72
N ALA A 95 -3.77 12.08 -20.05
CA ALA A 95 -4.94 12.45 -19.25
C ALA A 95 -5.92 11.28 -19.09
N GLN A 96 -6.11 10.47 -20.13
CA GLN A 96 -6.96 9.29 -20.10
C GLN A 96 -6.43 8.25 -19.10
N ARG A 97 -5.12 8.02 -19.06
CA ARG A 97 -4.49 7.10 -18.10
C ARG A 97 -4.62 7.59 -16.66
N LEU A 98 -4.38 8.88 -16.42
CA LEU A 98 -4.60 9.49 -15.10
C LEU A 98 -6.04 9.32 -14.62
N ALA A 99 -7.04 9.53 -15.50
CA ALA A 99 -8.44 9.34 -15.16
C ALA A 99 -8.76 7.88 -14.81
N ALA A 100 -8.19 6.90 -15.54
CA ALA A 100 -8.33 5.49 -15.23
C ALA A 100 -7.70 5.15 -13.87
N TRP A 101 -6.50 5.65 -13.58
CA TRP A 101 -5.83 5.47 -12.30
C TRP A 101 -6.58 6.13 -11.14
N GLN A 102 -7.15 7.31 -11.36
CA GLN A 102 -8.00 7.98 -10.39
C GLN A 102 -9.19 7.10 -9.99
N THR A 103 -9.89 6.50 -10.96
CA THR A 103 -11.01 5.58 -10.74
C THR A 103 -10.57 4.37 -9.90
N GLN A 104 -9.41 3.79 -10.18
CA GLN A 104 -8.87 2.67 -9.42
C GLN A 104 -8.50 3.06 -7.97
N MET A 105 -7.91 4.25 -7.78
CA MET A 105 -7.57 4.75 -6.45
C MET A 105 -8.83 5.06 -5.61
N GLN A 106 -9.94 5.50 -6.25
CA GLN A 106 -11.22 5.67 -5.57
C GLN A 106 -11.78 4.36 -4.98
N GLN A 107 -11.45 3.21 -5.59
CA GLN A 107 -11.82 1.89 -5.07
C GLN A 107 -10.83 1.38 -4.00
N ALA A 108 -9.57 1.76 -4.14
CA ALA A 108 -8.49 1.29 -3.27
C ALA A 108 -8.39 2.07 -1.95
N PHE A 109 -8.75 3.35 -1.94
CA PHE A 109 -8.60 4.22 -0.77
C PHE A 109 -9.92 4.35 0.00
N VAL A 110 -9.79 4.76 1.25
CA VAL A 110 -10.90 5.04 2.16
C VAL A 110 -10.65 6.36 2.89
N ASP A 111 -11.67 6.93 3.51
CA ASP A 111 -11.47 8.00 4.48
C ASP A 111 -10.60 7.48 5.62
N VAL A 112 -9.60 8.26 6.03
CA VAL A 112 -8.70 7.89 7.11
C VAL A 112 -8.88 8.78 8.32
N GLN A 113 -8.54 8.24 9.47
CA GLN A 113 -8.50 8.94 10.76
C GLN A 113 -7.14 8.68 11.43
N ALA A 114 -6.82 9.47 12.45
CA ALA A 114 -5.62 9.26 13.25
C ALA A 114 -5.55 7.81 13.76
N GLY A 115 -4.40 7.16 13.58
CA GLY A 115 -4.13 5.77 13.95
C GLY A 115 -4.47 4.74 12.86
N MET A 116 -5.23 5.10 11.82
CA MET A 116 -5.51 4.17 10.72
C MET A 116 -4.25 3.92 9.87
N ARG A 117 -4.20 2.71 9.32
CA ARG A 117 -3.10 2.24 8.48
C ARG A 117 -3.61 1.89 7.10
N ILE A 118 -2.94 2.42 6.08
CA ILE A 118 -3.07 1.94 4.70
C ILE A 118 -1.70 1.41 4.29
N THR A 119 -1.69 0.19 3.77
CA THR A 119 -0.48 -0.44 3.24
C THR A 119 -0.65 -0.69 1.75
N GLY A 120 0.21 -0.10 0.94
CA GLY A 120 0.35 -0.44 -0.47
C GLY A 120 1.45 -1.47 -0.64
N VAL A 121 1.16 -2.55 -1.37
CA VAL A 121 2.14 -3.58 -1.74
C VAL A 121 2.44 -3.48 -3.23
N TYR A 122 3.69 -3.29 -3.57
CA TYR A 122 4.19 -3.35 -4.94
C TYR A 122 4.37 -4.82 -5.35
N LEU A 123 3.76 -5.20 -6.46
CA LEU A 123 3.86 -6.53 -7.04
C LEU A 123 4.54 -6.42 -8.43
N PRO A 124 5.82 -6.83 -8.57
CA PRO A 124 6.55 -6.71 -9.82
C PRO A 124 5.82 -7.34 -10.99
N GLY A 125 5.71 -6.60 -12.10
CA GLY A 125 5.06 -7.08 -13.33
C GLY A 125 3.54 -7.29 -13.24
N ARG A 126 2.91 -7.02 -12.07
CA ARG A 126 1.47 -7.22 -11.84
C ARG A 126 0.73 -5.94 -11.55
N GLY A 127 1.16 -5.19 -10.55
CA GLY A 127 0.45 -4.01 -10.09
C GLY A 127 0.65 -3.72 -8.61
N ALA A 128 -0.39 -3.29 -7.93
CA ALA A 128 -0.37 -2.96 -6.51
C ALA A 128 -1.59 -3.52 -5.79
N ARG A 129 -1.41 -3.94 -4.52
CA ARG A 129 -2.49 -4.27 -3.58
C ARG A 129 -2.55 -3.26 -2.47
N PHE A 130 -3.76 -2.89 -2.09
CA PHE A 130 -4.00 -1.95 -0.99
C PHE A 130 -4.73 -2.64 0.15
N TYR A 131 -4.25 -2.38 1.36
CA TYR A 131 -4.78 -2.94 2.59
C TYR A 131 -5.17 -1.81 3.54
N VAL A 132 -6.31 -1.97 4.20
CA VAL A 132 -6.74 -1.14 5.33
C VAL A 132 -6.59 -1.98 6.59
N GLY A 133 -5.63 -1.61 7.45
CA GLY A 133 -5.20 -2.48 8.54
C GLY A 133 -4.64 -3.80 7.98
N GLN A 134 -5.29 -4.92 8.32
CA GLN A 134 -4.90 -6.26 7.86
C GLN A 134 -5.77 -6.76 6.70
N ARG A 135 -6.78 -6.00 6.29
CA ARG A 135 -7.73 -6.45 5.27
C ARG A 135 -7.36 -5.90 3.90
N MET A 136 -7.26 -6.78 2.91
CA MET A 136 -7.13 -6.37 1.53
C MET A 136 -8.38 -5.59 1.10
N GLN A 137 -8.19 -4.38 0.63
CA GLN A 137 -9.24 -3.47 0.17
C GLN A 137 -9.45 -3.59 -1.34
N HIS A 138 -8.37 -3.52 -2.11
CA HIS A 138 -8.43 -3.53 -3.57
C HIS A 138 -7.09 -3.90 -4.19
N GLU A 139 -7.12 -4.52 -5.37
CA GLU A 139 -5.94 -4.79 -6.20
C GLU A 139 -6.07 -4.05 -7.52
N ILE A 140 -5.03 -3.33 -7.89
CA ILE A 140 -4.92 -2.63 -9.17
C ILE A 140 -3.92 -3.39 -10.04
N ASN A 141 -4.44 -4.13 -11.04
CA ASN A 141 -3.64 -4.95 -11.95
C ASN A 141 -3.08 -4.12 -13.10
N ASP A 142 -2.22 -3.16 -12.78
CA ASP A 142 -1.54 -2.29 -13.71
C ASP A 142 -0.10 -2.05 -13.23
N PRO A 143 0.91 -2.69 -13.88
CA PRO A 143 2.32 -2.51 -13.50
C PRO A 143 2.82 -1.07 -13.67
N GLN A 144 2.26 -0.32 -14.64
CA GLN A 144 2.66 1.07 -14.84
C GLN A 144 2.11 1.97 -13.73
N PHE A 145 0.85 1.73 -13.33
CA PHE A 145 0.28 2.38 -12.14
C PHE A 145 1.16 2.12 -10.92
N ALA A 146 1.48 0.87 -10.65
CA ALA A 146 2.23 0.51 -9.46
C ALA A 146 3.58 1.25 -9.38
N ARG A 147 4.35 1.26 -10.47
CA ARG A 147 5.62 2.02 -10.52
C ARG A 147 5.38 3.50 -10.25
N ALA A 148 4.50 4.13 -11.02
CA ALA A 148 4.22 5.55 -10.88
C ALA A 148 3.71 5.93 -9.49
N PHE A 149 2.88 5.08 -8.87
CA PHE A 149 2.33 5.33 -7.55
C PHE A 149 3.40 5.30 -6.46
N PHE A 150 4.23 4.27 -6.42
CA PHE A 150 5.29 4.18 -5.40
C PHE A 150 6.42 5.19 -5.64
N ASP A 151 6.61 5.67 -6.86
CA ASP A 151 7.52 6.75 -7.20
C ASP A 151 7.16 8.08 -6.50
N ILE A 152 5.93 8.27 -6.05
CA ILE A 152 5.54 9.42 -5.22
C ILE A 152 6.50 9.57 -4.02
N TRP A 153 6.93 8.45 -3.42
CA TRP A 153 7.86 8.44 -2.28
C TRP A 153 9.29 8.09 -2.66
N LEU A 154 9.49 7.30 -3.71
CA LEU A 154 10.77 6.61 -3.98
C LEU A 154 11.56 7.21 -5.15
N ASP A 155 10.93 7.98 -6.04
CA ASP A 155 11.63 8.69 -7.12
C ASP A 155 12.56 9.77 -6.54
N PRO A 156 13.79 9.96 -7.07
CA PRO A 156 14.66 11.06 -6.66
C PRO A 156 14.03 12.45 -6.79
N ARG A 157 13.02 12.60 -7.66
CA ARG A 157 12.27 13.86 -7.87
C ARG A 157 11.09 14.04 -6.91
N THR A 158 10.94 13.19 -5.90
CA THR A 158 9.91 13.36 -4.86
C THR A 158 9.99 14.73 -4.20
N ARG A 159 8.86 15.26 -3.76
CA ARG A 159 8.81 16.53 -3.00
C ARG A 159 9.42 16.42 -1.61
N ASN A 160 9.63 15.20 -1.11
CA ASN A 160 10.22 14.99 0.20
C ASN A 160 11.45 14.05 0.11
N PRO A 161 12.61 14.59 -0.33
CA PRO A 161 13.82 13.79 -0.44
C PRO A 161 14.30 13.23 0.90
N THR A 162 14.11 13.96 2.00
CA THR A 162 14.47 13.48 3.35
C THR A 162 13.66 12.24 3.73
N LEU A 163 12.35 12.23 3.50
CA LEU A 163 11.52 11.05 3.77
C LEU A 163 11.95 9.87 2.88
N ARG A 164 12.26 10.13 1.62
CA ARG A 164 12.78 9.11 0.70
C ARG A 164 14.05 8.45 1.25
N GLU A 165 15.02 9.24 1.70
CA GLU A 165 16.28 8.75 2.27
C GLU A 165 16.03 7.92 3.53
N GLN A 166 15.16 8.38 4.41
CA GLN A 166 14.74 7.65 5.62
C GLN A 166 14.09 6.30 5.27
N LEU A 167 13.20 6.27 4.28
CA LEU A 167 12.54 5.04 3.83
C LEU A 167 13.52 4.05 3.22
N LEU A 168 14.48 4.52 2.44
CA LEU A 168 15.51 3.68 1.82
C LEU A 168 16.61 3.24 2.79
N GLY A 169 16.56 3.67 4.05
CA GLY A 169 17.55 3.33 5.06
C GLY A 169 18.94 3.92 4.75
N VAL A 170 19.00 4.97 3.95
CA VAL A 170 20.25 5.70 3.71
C VAL A 170 20.56 6.48 4.98
N ALA A 171 21.69 6.15 5.64
CA ALA A 171 22.12 6.89 6.82
C ALA A 171 22.33 8.35 6.44
N MET A 172 21.64 9.27 7.13
CA MET A 172 21.97 10.68 7.03
C MET A 172 23.35 10.89 7.66
N PRO A 173 24.22 11.65 7.02
CA PRO A 173 25.55 11.96 7.57
C PRO A 173 25.47 12.75 8.88
#